data_2567edbf45436cb442dd43839cb9eb4c
#
_entry.id   2567edbf45436cb442dd43839cb9eb4c
#
_cell.length_a   1.000
_cell.length_b   1.000
_cell.length_c   1.000
_cell.angle_alpha   90.00
_cell.angle_beta   90.00
_cell.angle_gamma   90.00
#
_symmetry.space_group_name_H-M   'P 1'
#
loop_
_entity.id
_entity.type
_entity.pdbx_description
1 polymer ?
#
loop_
_entity_poly.entity_id
_entity_poly.type
_entity_poly.pdbx_seq_one_letter_code
_entity_poly.pdbx_strand_id
1 'polypeptide(L)'
;MITCKRCGIYWTQTYCVLIGRKDLPAKNMQELTAYVKANAKKINLANAGVGAVSHLCGMLLQQAWGVDLTTVPFSGTAPALNALLGGQVDILCDQTTQTTQHIKAGTVNLYGVTTKQRIRALPDAPTLTEGGLKDFEVIVWHGIYAPKGTPAANIEKFGSAVRTALKDQAFVTRMADLGAEIVPDSKQTPEGLRTWLQAEIGKWGPVIKSAGVYADWA
;
A
#
# COMPACT_ATOMS: atom_id res chain seq x y z
N MET A 1 1.01 3.27 -21.78
CA MET A 1 -0.31 3.67 -21.20
C MET A 1 -1.28 2.52 -21.41
N ILE A 2 -1.60 1.76 -20.37
CA ILE A 2 -2.52 0.62 -20.46
C ILE A 2 -3.93 1.18 -20.51
N THR A 3 -4.45 1.40 -21.73
CA THR A 3 -5.88 1.69 -21.91
C THR A 3 -6.66 0.39 -21.85
N CYS A 4 -6.95 -0.10 -20.67
CA CYS A 4 -7.87 -1.23 -20.52
C CYS A 4 -9.28 -0.76 -20.86
N LYS A 5 -9.75 -1.04 -22.09
CA LYS A 5 -11.11 -0.68 -22.54
C LYS A 5 -12.20 -1.57 -21.91
N ARG A 6 -11.84 -2.68 -21.25
CA ARG A 6 -12.77 -3.57 -20.52
C ARG A 6 -12.09 -4.03 -19.25
N CYS A 7 -12.45 -3.39 -18.15
CA CYS A 7 -12.03 -3.77 -16.82
C CYS A 7 -12.93 -4.92 -16.31
N GLY A 8 -12.36 -5.81 -15.50
CA GLY A 8 -13.11 -6.84 -14.80
C GLY A 8 -13.79 -6.30 -13.55
N ILE A 9 -13.22 -6.53 -12.37
CA ILE A 9 -13.83 -6.14 -11.10
C ILE A 9 -12.78 -5.51 -10.18
N TYR A 10 -13.15 -4.39 -9.56
CA TYR A 10 -12.51 -3.90 -8.34
C TYR A 10 -13.11 -4.68 -7.16
N TRP A 11 -12.32 -5.45 -6.42
CA TRP A 11 -12.87 -6.37 -5.43
C TRP A 11 -12.37 -6.17 -4.01
N THR A 12 -11.13 -5.71 -3.81
CA THR A 12 -10.59 -5.50 -2.47
C THR A 12 -9.60 -4.35 -2.43
N GLN A 13 -9.45 -3.79 -1.26
CA GLN A 13 -8.39 -2.84 -0.93
C GLN A 13 -7.64 -3.31 0.31
N THR A 14 -6.37 -2.97 0.37
CA THR A 14 -5.52 -3.14 1.54
C THR A 14 -4.89 -1.80 1.90
N TYR A 15 -4.37 -1.71 3.09
CA TYR A 15 -3.78 -0.48 3.59
C TYR A 15 -2.29 -0.64 3.74
N CYS A 16 -1.56 0.46 3.72
CA CYS A 16 -0.16 0.46 4.08
C CYS A 16 0.02 0.91 5.53
N VAL A 17 1.11 0.46 6.10
CA VAL A 17 1.60 0.86 7.41
C VAL A 17 3.05 1.29 7.29
N LEU A 18 3.44 2.30 8.04
CA LEU A 18 4.83 2.66 8.20
C LEU A 18 5.39 1.94 9.43
N ILE A 19 6.37 1.09 9.18
CA ILE A 19 7.05 0.31 10.21
C ILE A 19 8.56 0.57 10.18
N GLY A 20 9.23 0.30 11.29
CA GLY A 20 10.69 0.36 11.39
C GLY A 20 11.23 -0.83 12.15
N ARG A 21 12.55 -1.07 12.01
CA ARG A 21 13.25 -2.10 12.77
C ARG A 21 13.07 -1.86 14.27
N LYS A 22 13.08 -2.95 15.05
CA LYS A 22 12.70 -2.93 16.46
C LYS A 22 13.58 -2.03 17.32
N ASP A 23 14.85 -1.94 17.02
CA ASP A 23 15.86 -1.20 17.76
C ASP A 23 16.03 0.26 17.27
N LEU A 24 15.19 0.73 16.34
CA LEU A 24 15.21 2.13 15.91
C LEU A 24 14.85 3.04 17.11
N PRO A 25 15.62 4.10 17.37
CA PRO A 25 15.44 4.95 18.55
C PRO A 25 14.29 5.96 18.39
N ALA A 26 13.15 5.51 17.86
CA ALA A 26 11.91 6.28 17.70
C ALA A 26 10.74 5.36 18.05
N LYS A 27 9.83 5.80 18.91
CA LYS A 27 8.72 4.98 19.40
C LYS A 27 7.36 5.39 18.84
N ASN A 28 7.29 6.55 18.24
CA ASN A 28 6.08 7.10 17.65
C ASN A 28 6.43 7.91 16.39
N MET A 29 5.42 8.37 15.68
CA MET A 29 5.59 9.08 14.41
C MET A 29 6.31 10.42 14.55
N GLN A 30 6.09 11.15 15.64
CA GLN A 30 6.75 12.44 15.90
C GLN A 30 8.25 12.24 16.13
N GLU A 31 8.62 11.25 16.95
CA GLU A 31 10.02 10.88 17.18
C GLU A 31 10.69 10.38 15.91
N LEU A 32 9.98 9.55 15.11
CA LEU A 32 10.48 9.09 13.81
C LEU A 32 10.76 10.27 12.88
N THR A 33 9.81 11.21 12.78
CA THR A 33 9.98 12.40 11.95
C THR A 33 11.21 13.22 12.35
N ALA A 34 11.40 13.44 13.64
CA ALA A 34 12.58 14.16 14.16
C ALA A 34 13.87 13.38 13.87
N TYR A 35 13.86 12.08 14.12
CA TYR A 35 15.01 11.21 13.89
C TYR A 35 15.40 11.14 12.41
N VAL A 36 14.43 10.98 11.52
CA VAL A 36 14.66 10.94 10.06
C VAL A 36 15.24 12.26 9.57
N LYS A 37 14.69 13.41 10.00
CA LYS A 37 15.20 14.73 9.61
C LYS A 37 16.66 14.96 10.09
N ALA A 38 17.00 14.47 11.27
CA ALA A 38 18.35 14.60 11.81
C ALA A 38 19.35 13.62 11.19
N ASN A 39 18.91 12.50 10.64
CA ASN A 39 19.75 11.40 10.19
C ASN A 39 19.48 10.95 8.74
N ALA A 40 18.90 11.81 7.90
CA ALA A 40 18.40 11.45 6.56
C ALA A 40 19.39 10.61 5.73
N LYS A 41 20.66 10.99 5.70
CA LYS A 41 21.72 10.30 4.94
C LYS A 41 22.09 8.90 5.48
N LYS A 42 21.64 8.56 6.68
CA LYS A 42 21.94 7.27 7.35
C LYS A 42 20.73 6.34 7.36
N ILE A 43 19.55 6.83 7.00
CA ILE A 43 18.31 6.05 7.02
C ILE A 43 18.12 5.36 5.67
N ASN A 44 17.96 4.05 5.73
CA ASN A 44 17.65 3.20 4.59
C ASN A 44 16.15 2.91 4.55
N LEU A 45 15.49 3.37 3.51
CA LEU A 45 14.07 3.14 3.25
C LEU A 45 13.91 1.98 2.27
N ALA A 46 13.39 0.84 2.75
CA ALA A 46 13.15 -0.32 1.91
C ALA A 46 11.88 -0.17 1.05
N ASN A 47 11.86 -0.83 -0.08
CA ASN A 47 10.65 -1.02 -0.89
C ASN A 47 10.66 -2.34 -1.66
N ALA A 48 9.49 -2.77 -2.14
CA ALA A 48 9.28 -4.03 -2.87
C ALA A 48 9.58 -3.95 -4.38
N GLY A 49 10.36 -2.97 -4.79
CA GLY A 49 10.75 -2.73 -6.18
C GLY A 49 10.22 -1.39 -6.72
N VAL A 50 10.85 -0.92 -7.79
CA VAL A 50 10.49 0.35 -8.45
C VAL A 50 9.04 0.28 -8.97
N GLY A 51 8.23 1.30 -8.62
CA GLY A 51 6.81 1.36 -8.99
C GLY A 51 5.87 0.55 -8.08
N ALA A 52 6.40 -0.27 -7.15
CA ALA A 52 5.56 -0.90 -6.13
C ALA A 52 4.93 0.17 -5.21
N VAL A 53 3.82 -0.18 -4.55
CA VAL A 53 3.14 0.74 -3.62
C VAL A 53 4.04 1.20 -2.49
N SER A 54 4.92 0.32 -1.98
CA SER A 54 5.93 0.67 -0.98
C SER A 54 6.93 1.71 -1.47
N HIS A 55 7.31 1.66 -2.75
CA HIS A 55 8.14 2.68 -3.37
C HIS A 55 7.40 4.03 -3.46
N LEU A 56 6.15 4.02 -3.95
CA LEU A 56 5.31 5.21 -4.05
C LEU A 56 5.04 5.82 -2.67
N CYS A 57 4.75 5.00 -1.67
CA CYS A 57 4.61 5.44 -0.27
C CYS A 57 5.90 6.09 0.23
N GLY A 58 7.04 5.47 -0.03
CA GLY A 58 8.34 6.01 0.34
C GLY A 58 8.64 7.37 -0.29
N MET A 59 8.27 7.57 -1.55
CA MET A 59 8.39 8.86 -2.23
C MET A 59 7.55 9.95 -1.56
N LEU A 60 6.29 9.64 -1.23
CA LEU A 60 5.42 10.58 -0.51
C LEU A 60 5.93 10.90 0.89
N LEU A 61 6.49 9.90 1.61
CA LEU A 61 7.12 10.13 2.92
C LEU A 61 8.30 11.09 2.83
N GLN A 62 9.20 10.88 1.88
CA GLN A 62 10.35 11.77 1.65
C GLN A 62 9.89 13.18 1.32
N GLN A 63 8.89 13.33 0.47
CA GLN A 63 8.29 14.63 0.14
C GLN A 63 7.67 15.29 1.37
N ALA A 64 6.89 14.55 2.18
CA ALA A 64 6.24 15.06 3.37
C ALA A 64 7.23 15.48 4.47
N TRP A 65 8.35 14.77 4.60
CA TRP A 65 9.44 15.11 5.52
C TRP A 65 10.38 16.20 4.99
N GLY A 66 10.39 16.42 3.67
CA GLY A 66 11.35 17.35 3.00
C GLY A 66 12.79 16.85 3.05
N VAL A 67 13.01 15.54 2.91
CA VAL A 67 14.32 14.89 2.96
C VAL A 67 14.50 13.85 1.86
N ASP A 68 15.74 13.60 1.46
CA ASP A 68 16.12 12.49 0.60
C ASP A 68 16.72 11.37 1.46
N LEU A 69 16.17 10.16 1.35
CA LEU A 69 16.63 8.97 2.03
C LEU A 69 17.32 8.01 1.05
N THR A 70 18.20 7.17 1.58
CA THR A 70 18.72 6.04 0.79
C THR A 70 17.60 5.02 0.56
N THR A 71 17.17 4.88 -0.69
CA THR A 71 16.09 3.94 -1.07
C THR A 71 16.69 2.61 -1.51
N VAL A 72 16.28 1.51 -0.87
CA VAL A 72 16.78 0.16 -1.12
C VAL A 72 15.66 -0.72 -1.72
N PRO A 73 15.71 -1.00 -3.04
CA PRO A 73 14.71 -1.84 -3.69
C PRO A 73 15.00 -3.32 -3.48
N PHE A 74 13.93 -4.10 -3.26
CA PHE A 74 13.95 -5.56 -3.18
C PHE A 74 13.01 -6.15 -4.25
N SER A 75 13.11 -7.46 -4.48
CA SER A 75 12.26 -8.17 -5.45
C SER A 75 10.82 -8.43 -4.96
N GLY A 76 10.40 -7.84 -3.84
CA GLY A 76 9.07 -7.98 -3.26
C GLY A 76 9.05 -7.62 -1.77
N THR A 77 7.85 -7.63 -1.18
CA THR A 77 7.65 -7.29 0.25
C THR A 77 8.35 -8.26 1.19
N ALA A 78 8.32 -9.57 0.92
CA ALA A 78 8.92 -10.55 1.83
C ALA A 78 10.44 -10.35 2.03
N PRO A 79 11.28 -10.20 0.98
CA PRO A 79 12.70 -9.89 1.17
C PRO A 79 12.94 -8.51 1.80
N ALA A 80 12.13 -7.49 1.49
CA ALA A 80 12.23 -6.17 2.14
C ALA A 80 11.95 -6.25 3.65
N LEU A 81 10.92 -7.00 4.03
CA LEU A 81 10.54 -7.21 5.43
C LEU A 81 11.61 -8.03 6.18
N ASN A 82 12.18 -9.06 5.55
CA ASN A 82 13.28 -9.83 6.13
C ASN A 82 14.51 -8.94 6.37
N ALA A 83 14.84 -8.06 5.44
CA ALA A 83 15.93 -7.10 5.59
C ALA A 83 15.67 -6.11 6.74
N LEU A 84 14.42 -5.67 6.93
CA LEU A 84 14.00 -4.84 8.07
C LEU A 84 14.17 -5.58 9.40
N LEU A 85 13.69 -6.83 9.49
CA LEU A 85 13.82 -7.66 10.68
C LEU A 85 15.29 -7.98 11.00
N GLY A 86 16.13 -8.13 9.99
CA GLY A 86 17.57 -8.34 10.10
C GLY A 86 18.39 -7.07 10.36
N GLY A 87 17.76 -5.89 10.47
CA GLY A 87 18.45 -4.63 10.72
C GLY A 87 19.26 -4.08 9.54
N GLN A 88 19.09 -4.61 8.33
CA GLN A 88 19.80 -4.17 7.12
C GLN A 88 19.21 -2.88 6.54
N VAL A 89 17.95 -2.60 6.83
CA VAL A 89 17.24 -1.37 6.50
C VAL A 89 16.48 -0.86 7.73
N ASP A 90 16.11 0.42 7.73
CA ASP A 90 15.60 1.08 8.93
C ASP A 90 14.09 1.19 8.95
N ILE A 91 13.47 1.52 7.84
CA ILE A 91 12.03 1.74 7.72
C ILE A 91 11.47 1.13 6.43
N LEU A 92 10.19 0.77 6.47
CA LEU A 92 9.45 0.21 5.35
C LEU A 92 8.00 0.70 5.43
N CYS A 93 7.47 1.21 4.32
CA CYS A 93 6.04 1.43 4.15
C CYS A 93 5.49 0.33 3.25
N ASP A 94 4.68 -0.58 3.80
CA ASP A 94 4.14 -1.69 2.98
C ASP A 94 2.78 -2.16 3.49
N GLN A 95 2.20 -3.12 2.81
CA GLN A 95 0.83 -3.57 2.98
C GLN A 95 0.59 -4.30 4.30
N THR A 96 -0.59 -4.08 4.88
CA THR A 96 -1.07 -4.76 6.09
C THR A 96 -1.07 -6.28 5.96
N THR A 97 -1.38 -6.80 4.78
CA THR A 97 -1.47 -8.25 4.53
C THR A 97 -0.20 -9.03 4.89
N GLN A 98 0.97 -8.41 4.85
CA GLN A 98 2.24 -9.04 5.18
C GLN A 98 2.85 -8.53 6.49
N THR A 99 2.48 -7.33 6.93
CA THR A 99 3.10 -6.69 8.09
C THR A 99 2.33 -6.88 9.39
N THR A 100 1.01 -7.11 9.34
CA THR A 100 0.13 -7.20 10.52
C THR A 100 0.60 -8.22 11.55
N GLN A 101 1.06 -9.39 11.12
CA GLN A 101 1.54 -10.43 12.04
C GLN A 101 2.80 -9.99 12.81
N HIS A 102 3.73 -9.31 12.14
CA HIS A 102 4.95 -8.77 12.75
C HIS A 102 4.66 -7.63 13.72
N ILE A 103 3.66 -6.79 13.39
CA ILE A 103 3.18 -5.73 14.28
C ILE A 103 2.58 -6.34 15.56
N LYS A 104 1.67 -7.31 15.42
CA LYS A 104 1.03 -8.01 16.53
C LYS A 104 2.04 -8.80 17.40
N ALA A 105 3.05 -9.37 16.77
CA ALA A 105 4.14 -10.05 17.48
C ALA A 105 5.16 -9.09 18.13
N GLY A 106 5.05 -7.79 17.87
CA GLY A 106 5.98 -6.79 18.43
C GLY A 106 7.41 -6.89 17.91
N THR A 107 7.63 -7.52 16.74
CA THR A 107 8.97 -7.67 16.13
C THR A 107 9.42 -6.45 15.35
N VAL A 108 8.53 -5.53 15.09
CA VAL A 108 8.79 -4.22 14.43
C VAL A 108 8.18 -3.09 15.26
N ASN A 109 8.64 -1.87 15.07
CA ASN A 109 7.97 -0.67 15.56
C ASN A 109 6.90 -0.24 14.55
N LEU A 110 5.68 0.06 14.99
CA LEU A 110 4.61 0.62 14.17
C LEU A 110 4.54 2.14 14.40
N TYR A 111 4.58 2.91 13.32
CA TYR A 111 4.49 4.38 13.38
C TYR A 111 3.11 4.90 12.97
N GLY A 112 2.38 4.15 12.15
CA GLY A 112 1.01 4.48 11.80
C GLY A 112 0.54 3.82 10.52
N VAL A 113 -0.78 3.96 10.28
CA VAL A 113 -1.45 3.53 9.06
C VAL A 113 -1.56 4.70 8.07
N THR A 114 -1.51 4.41 6.78
CA THR A 114 -1.52 5.43 5.73
C THR A 114 -2.92 5.86 5.29
N THR A 115 -3.92 5.49 6.05
CA THR A 115 -5.34 5.82 5.81
C THR A 115 -5.75 7.09 6.53
N LYS A 116 -6.84 7.73 6.09
CA LYS A 116 -7.43 8.89 6.78
C LYS A 116 -8.04 8.55 8.13
N GLN A 117 -8.44 7.30 8.31
CA GLN A 117 -9.03 6.78 9.55
C GLN A 117 -8.29 5.53 9.99
N ARG A 118 -8.34 5.22 11.28
CA ARG A 118 -7.79 3.97 11.83
C ARG A 118 -8.46 2.76 11.20
N ILE A 119 -7.72 1.68 11.06
CA ILE A 119 -8.19 0.46 10.40
C ILE A 119 -8.61 -0.60 11.43
N ARG A 120 -9.62 -1.37 11.10
CA ARG A 120 -10.17 -2.41 11.99
C ARG A 120 -9.15 -3.49 12.38
N ALA A 121 -8.23 -3.83 11.48
CA ALA A 121 -7.21 -4.85 11.73
C ALA A 121 -6.15 -4.43 12.77
N LEU A 122 -5.96 -3.11 12.96
CA LEU A 122 -5.02 -2.49 13.89
C LEU A 122 -5.70 -1.27 14.55
N PRO A 123 -6.68 -1.47 15.44
CA PRO A 123 -7.52 -0.38 15.95
C PRO A 123 -6.74 0.63 16.81
N ASP A 124 -5.67 0.19 17.44
CA ASP A 124 -4.81 1.04 18.27
C ASP A 124 -3.74 1.79 17.47
N ALA A 125 -3.56 1.44 16.19
CA ALA A 125 -2.59 2.11 15.33
C ALA A 125 -3.07 3.52 14.97
N PRO A 126 -2.27 4.58 15.24
CA PRO A 126 -2.61 5.92 14.79
C PRO A 126 -2.53 6.01 13.27
N THR A 127 -3.20 6.98 12.68
CA THR A 127 -2.94 7.35 11.29
C THR A 127 -1.66 8.19 11.19
N LEU A 128 -1.01 8.19 10.02
CA LEU A 128 0.15 9.08 9.79
C LEU A 128 -0.26 10.56 9.89
N THR A 129 -1.52 10.88 9.60
CA THR A 129 -2.07 12.23 9.77
C THR A 129 -2.17 12.60 11.25
N GLU A 130 -2.65 11.71 12.13
CA GLU A 130 -2.61 11.89 13.59
C GLU A 130 -1.16 12.07 14.10
N GLY A 131 -0.21 11.41 13.44
CA GLY A 131 1.22 11.52 13.68
C GLY A 131 1.90 12.79 13.14
N GLY A 132 1.15 13.68 12.46
CA GLY A 132 1.64 14.99 11.99
C GLY A 132 1.93 15.07 10.48
N LEU A 133 1.75 14.01 9.69
CA LEU A 133 1.84 14.07 8.23
C LEU A 133 0.48 14.46 7.65
N LYS A 134 0.29 15.74 7.37
CA LYS A 134 -0.98 16.26 6.84
C LYS A 134 -1.35 15.61 5.52
N ASP A 135 -2.63 15.25 5.37
CA ASP A 135 -3.24 14.73 4.15
C ASP A 135 -2.53 13.50 3.54
N PHE A 136 -1.83 12.72 4.38
CA PHE A 136 -1.11 11.55 3.91
C PHE A 136 -2.05 10.37 3.72
N GLU A 137 -2.20 9.91 2.49
CA GLU A 137 -3.04 8.76 2.17
C GLU A 137 -2.44 7.90 1.06
N VAL A 138 -2.20 6.63 1.37
CA VAL A 138 -1.81 5.58 0.41
C VAL A 138 -2.70 4.35 0.65
N ILE A 139 -3.45 3.96 -0.36
CA ILE A 139 -4.30 2.77 -0.36
C ILE A 139 -3.85 1.86 -1.49
N VAL A 140 -3.78 0.57 -1.21
CA VAL A 140 -3.57 -0.47 -2.22
C VAL A 140 -4.92 -1.03 -2.62
N TRP A 141 -5.15 -1.15 -3.90
CA TRP A 141 -6.38 -1.69 -4.43
C TRP A 141 -6.09 -2.82 -5.43
N HIS A 142 -7.00 -3.77 -5.52
CA HIS A 142 -6.85 -4.93 -6.38
C HIS A 142 -8.00 -5.01 -7.36
N GLY A 143 -7.66 -5.06 -8.63
CA GLY A 143 -8.59 -5.24 -9.73
C GLY A 143 -8.24 -6.49 -10.53
N ILE A 144 -9.27 -7.21 -10.97
CA ILE A 144 -9.12 -8.31 -11.91
C ILE A 144 -9.41 -7.77 -13.30
N TYR A 145 -8.55 -8.06 -14.26
CA TYR A 145 -8.63 -7.57 -15.62
C TYR A 145 -8.75 -8.71 -16.62
N ALA A 146 -9.50 -8.46 -17.68
CA ALA A 146 -9.60 -9.39 -18.81
C ALA A 146 -8.82 -8.86 -20.02
N PRO A 147 -8.25 -9.72 -20.87
CA PRO A 147 -7.63 -9.33 -22.13
C PRO A 147 -8.57 -8.51 -23.01
N LYS A 148 -7.99 -7.64 -23.83
CA LYS A 148 -8.76 -6.89 -24.84
C LYS A 148 -9.47 -7.85 -25.78
N GLY A 149 -10.77 -7.66 -26.03
CA GLY A 149 -11.57 -8.52 -26.91
C GLY A 149 -12.32 -9.65 -26.17
N THR A 150 -12.11 -9.85 -24.87
CA THR A 150 -12.91 -10.80 -24.11
C THR A 150 -14.41 -10.47 -24.24
N PRO A 151 -15.29 -11.44 -24.61
CA PRO A 151 -16.72 -11.22 -24.74
C PRO A 151 -17.35 -10.69 -23.44
N ALA A 152 -18.27 -9.74 -23.55
CA ALA A 152 -18.93 -9.13 -22.39
C ALA A 152 -19.65 -10.18 -21.51
N ALA A 153 -20.24 -11.21 -22.10
CA ALA A 153 -20.89 -12.30 -21.39
C ALA A 153 -19.92 -13.07 -20.49
N ASN A 154 -18.67 -13.29 -20.94
CA ASN A 154 -17.65 -13.97 -20.16
C ASN A 154 -17.19 -13.10 -18.98
N ILE A 155 -17.03 -11.78 -19.21
CA ILE A 155 -16.68 -10.82 -18.15
C ILE A 155 -17.78 -10.80 -17.09
N GLU A 156 -19.06 -10.78 -17.50
CA GLU A 156 -20.17 -10.75 -16.55
C GLU A 156 -20.31 -12.08 -15.79
N LYS A 157 -20.18 -13.22 -16.47
CA LYS A 157 -20.21 -14.54 -15.82
C LYS A 157 -19.12 -14.67 -14.76
N PHE A 158 -17.89 -14.28 -15.11
CA PHE A 158 -16.77 -14.27 -14.17
C PHE A 158 -17.02 -13.28 -13.03
N GLY A 159 -17.48 -12.08 -13.35
CA GLY A 159 -17.79 -11.05 -12.39
C GLY A 159 -18.85 -11.45 -11.39
N SER A 160 -19.91 -12.15 -11.86
CA SER A 160 -20.95 -12.69 -10.98
C SER A 160 -20.39 -13.74 -10.02
N ALA A 161 -19.54 -14.65 -10.51
CA ALA A 161 -18.89 -15.66 -9.67
C ALA A 161 -18.01 -15.03 -8.58
N VAL A 162 -17.22 -13.99 -8.95
CA VAL A 162 -16.39 -13.25 -7.98
C VAL A 162 -17.28 -12.57 -6.93
N ARG A 163 -18.34 -11.84 -7.33
CA ARG A 163 -19.26 -11.21 -6.38
C ARG A 163 -19.93 -12.20 -5.43
N THR A 164 -20.21 -13.42 -5.90
CA THR A 164 -20.71 -14.49 -5.04
C THR A 164 -19.66 -14.93 -4.01
N ALA A 165 -18.41 -15.14 -4.45
CA ALA A 165 -17.31 -15.51 -3.57
C ALA A 165 -17.01 -14.43 -2.53
N LEU A 166 -17.13 -13.15 -2.89
CA LEU A 166 -16.90 -12.02 -1.98
C LEU A 166 -17.96 -11.91 -0.85
N LYS A 167 -19.07 -12.64 -0.94
CA LYS A 167 -20.11 -12.73 0.10
C LYS A 167 -19.94 -13.94 1.01
N ASP A 168 -19.02 -14.84 0.69
CA ASP A 168 -18.70 -15.98 1.54
C ASP A 168 -18.10 -15.51 2.87
N GLN A 169 -18.70 -15.96 3.98
CA GLN A 169 -18.31 -15.49 5.31
C GLN A 169 -16.89 -15.89 5.70
N ALA A 170 -16.43 -17.07 5.28
CA ALA A 170 -15.07 -17.52 5.57
C ALA A 170 -14.05 -16.67 4.80
N PHE A 171 -14.38 -16.33 3.54
CA PHE A 171 -13.56 -15.44 2.73
C PHE A 171 -13.51 -14.01 3.32
N VAL A 172 -14.66 -13.45 3.70
CA VAL A 172 -14.75 -12.12 4.33
C VAL A 172 -13.91 -12.05 5.61
N THR A 173 -14.04 -13.07 6.47
CA THR A 173 -13.28 -13.16 7.72
C THR A 173 -11.78 -13.24 7.43
N ARG A 174 -11.36 -14.06 6.48
CA ARG A 174 -9.97 -14.20 6.11
C ARG A 174 -9.37 -12.91 5.57
N MET A 175 -10.11 -12.16 4.76
CA MET A 175 -9.67 -10.85 4.27
C MET A 175 -9.51 -9.85 5.42
N ALA A 176 -10.46 -9.80 6.33
CA ALA A 176 -10.39 -8.92 7.51
C ALA A 176 -9.17 -9.24 8.39
N ASP A 177 -8.86 -10.54 8.62
CA ASP A 177 -7.69 -10.98 9.39
C ASP A 177 -6.36 -10.54 8.75
N LEU A 178 -6.34 -10.47 7.42
CA LEU A 178 -5.20 -9.98 6.65
C LEU A 178 -5.12 -8.44 6.58
N GLY A 179 -6.08 -7.74 7.19
CA GLY A 179 -6.15 -6.28 7.11
C GLY A 179 -6.57 -5.78 5.73
N ALA A 180 -7.30 -6.61 4.97
CA ALA A 180 -7.90 -6.25 3.70
C ALA A 180 -9.41 -6.04 3.85
N GLU A 181 -9.96 -5.13 3.07
CA GLU A 181 -11.40 -4.85 3.02
C GLU A 181 -11.96 -5.17 1.64
N ILE A 182 -13.14 -5.81 1.62
CA ILE A 182 -13.90 -6.01 0.40
C ILE A 182 -14.60 -4.68 0.09
N VAL A 183 -14.46 -4.21 -1.15
CA VAL A 183 -15.09 -2.95 -1.55
C VAL A 183 -16.61 -3.09 -1.64
N PRO A 184 -17.40 -2.02 -1.45
CA PRO A 184 -18.85 -2.05 -1.57
C PRO A 184 -19.31 -2.59 -2.93
N ASP A 185 -20.43 -3.31 -2.96
CA ASP A 185 -21.02 -3.93 -4.16
C ASP A 185 -21.14 -2.96 -5.34
N SER A 186 -21.45 -1.69 -5.08
CA SER A 186 -21.55 -0.63 -6.09
C SER A 186 -20.24 -0.38 -6.87
N LYS A 187 -19.10 -0.70 -6.27
CA LYS A 187 -17.78 -0.58 -6.91
C LYS A 187 -17.31 -1.88 -7.60
N GLN A 188 -17.96 -3.02 -7.29
CA GLN A 188 -17.62 -4.35 -7.82
C GLN A 188 -18.15 -4.54 -9.24
N THR A 189 -17.95 -3.54 -10.10
CA THR A 189 -18.43 -3.53 -11.48
C THR A 189 -17.29 -3.12 -12.42
N PRO A 190 -17.35 -3.44 -13.73
CA PRO A 190 -16.41 -2.96 -14.72
C PRO A 190 -16.30 -1.44 -14.77
N GLU A 191 -17.43 -0.74 -14.57
CA GLU A 191 -17.45 0.73 -14.53
C GLU A 191 -16.81 1.27 -13.25
N GLY A 192 -17.10 0.66 -12.11
CA GLY A 192 -16.48 1.01 -10.82
C GLY A 192 -14.96 0.89 -10.86
N LEU A 193 -14.44 -0.21 -11.45
CA LEU A 193 -13.00 -0.38 -11.62
C LEU A 193 -12.41 0.66 -12.59
N ARG A 194 -13.11 0.99 -13.68
CA ARG A 194 -12.64 1.98 -14.65
C ARG A 194 -12.54 3.37 -14.02
N THR A 195 -13.59 3.79 -13.34
CA THR A 195 -13.64 5.09 -12.66
C THR A 195 -12.55 5.20 -11.62
N TRP A 196 -12.38 4.14 -10.81
CA TRP A 196 -11.31 4.09 -9.80
C TRP A 196 -9.93 4.19 -10.44
N LEU A 197 -9.64 3.39 -11.46
CA LEU A 197 -8.36 3.41 -12.17
C LEU A 197 -8.03 4.78 -12.76
N GLN A 198 -9.03 5.46 -13.34
CA GLN A 198 -8.84 6.82 -13.89
C GLN A 198 -8.48 7.82 -12.78
N ALA A 199 -9.15 7.75 -11.64
CA ALA A 199 -8.85 8.59 -10.49
C ALA A 199 -7.42 8.34 -9.96
N GLU A 200 -7.01 7.07 -9.84
CA GLU A 200 -5.65 6.70 -9.41
C GLU A 200 -4.58 7.16 -10.41
N ILE A 201 -4.82 7.03 -11.71
CA ILE A 201 -3.91 7.56 -12.74
C ILE A 201 -3.76 9.09 -12.61
N GLY A 202 -4.87 9.80 -12.36
CA GLY A 202 -4.84 11.23 -12.12
C GLY A 202 -4.07 11.64 -10.86
N LYS A 203 -4.19 10.84 -9.79
CA LYS A 203 -3.49 11.06 -8.52
C LYS A 203 -1.98 10.81 -8.64
N TRP A 204 -1.61 9.63 -9.14
CA TRP A 204 -0.22 9.18 -9.14
C TRP A 204 0.62 9.69 -10.30
N GLY A 205 0.00 9.99 -11.44
CA GLY A 205 0.70 10.47 -12.63
C GLY A 205 1.62 11.68 -12.36
N PRO A 206 1.13 12.77 -11.75
CA PRO A 206 1.97 13.92 -11.38
C PRO A 206 3.08 13.58 -10.39
N VAL A 207 2.78 12.74 -9.37
CA VAL A 207 3.75 12.33 -8.34
C VAL A 207 4.92 11.55 -8.97
N ILE A 208 4.62 10.56 -9.79
CA ILE A 208 5.63 9.75 -10.49
C ILE A 208 6.45 10.61 -11.44
N LYS A 209 5.79 11.51 -12.18
CA LYS A 209 6.45 12.40 -13.11
C LYS A 209 7.41 13.38 -12.40
N SER A 210 7.00 13.96 -11.29
CA SER A 210 7.84 14.89 -10.52
C SER A 210 9.05 14.22 -9.89
N ALA A 211 8.93 12.94 -9.53
CA ALA A 211 10.03 12.16 -8.97
C ALA A 211 11.05 11.67 -10.02
N GLY A 212 10.74 11.80 -11.32
CA GLY A 212 11.65 11.38 -12.40
C GLY A 212 11.94 9.88 -12.44
N VAL A 213 11.15 9.08 -11.73
CA VAL A 213 11.37 7.63 -11.62
C VAL A 213 10.40 6.91 -12.55
N TYR A 214 10.92 6.36 -13.61
CA TYR A 214 10.16 5.54 -14.55
C TYR A 214 10.62 4.09 -14.43
N ALA A 215 9.67 3.16 -14.38
CA ALA A 215 9.97 1.76 -14.58
C ALA A 215 10.15 1.53 -16.09
N ASP A 216 11.33 1.15 -16.51
CA ASP A 216 11.57 0.68 -17.88
C ASP A 216 10.96 -0.71 -18.00
N TRP A 217 9.76 -0.76 -18.56
CA TRP A 217 9.15 -2.01 -18.98
C TRP A 217 9.68 -2.32 -20.39
N ALA A 218 10.79 -3.06 -20.45
CA ALA A 218 11.24 -3.70 -21.69
C ALA A 218 10.40 -4.95 -21.97
#